data_df15d2565f1a57e739080c8e7e23ced6
#
_entry.id   df15d2565f1a57e739080c8e7e23ced6
#
_cell.length_a   1.000
_cell.length_b   1.000
_cell.length_c   1.000
_cell.angle_alpha   90.00
_cell.angle_beta   90.00
_cell.angle_gamma   90.00
#
_symmetry.space_group_name_H-M   'P 1'
#
loop_
_entity.id
_entity.type
_entity.pdbx_description
1 polymer ?
#
loop_
_entity_poly.entity_id
_entity_poly.type
_entity_poly.pdbx_seq_one_letter_code
_entity_poly.pdbx_strand_id
1 'polypeptide(L)'
;LHLSLRRQRQMCIRDSKGASSNWYGYTHGTDPDFEGPSTWRGNLKLDMLTASGYDISLEYNRDTVRKDVDFKDYSYSERSVLADGRPVTSSRENTYITNTTFGGGYSFTTAVQKGFENGVEFYFGYTNMEQRDVAAMTSAQHSSSYGYQPRGYGEIVPAARSSFMNEHKFVLALSYTTQIIGDNDTTFSLLGIRKSGEPHSITFGGDSFNGSGRDGYDLAYIPTGVNDPNVVFASADVANEVMAFVNSKGCISAYAGTIIPRNTCDNPWQGRIDLRITQEIKLGDNGHKLVGYFDIQNLYNLLSNSRGWAQEVNYNVSRAIDIDGADSSGRYLISGVDTDDSYFYSTANGQSMWQINFGLAYRF
;
A
#
# COMPACT_ATOMS: atom_id res chain seq x y z
N LEU A 1 19.40 11.29 -33.11
CA LEU A 1 19.42 10.12 -32.18
C LEU A 1 20.83 9.78 -31.66
N HIS A 2 21.89 10.01 -32.44
CA HIS A 2 23.27 9.68 -32.02
C HIS A 2 23.89 10.62 -30.98
N LEU A 3 23.38 11.84 -30.82
CA LEU A 3 23.92 12.83 -29.88
C LEU A 3 23.46 12.60 -28.44
N SER A 4 22.26 12.05 -28.22
CA SER A 4 21.74 11.75 -26.89
C SER A 4 22.45 10.56 -26.24
N LEU A 5 22.78 9.54 -27.01
CA LEU A 5 23.50 8.36 -26.55
C LEU A 5 24.98 8.67 -26.20
N ARG A 6 25.61 9.63 -26.87
CA ARG A 6 26.96 10.09 -26.49
C ARG A 6 26.98 10.89 -25.20
N ARG A 7 25.93 11.67 -24.92
CA ARG A 7 25.81 12.40 -23.62
C ARG A 7 25.56 11.45 -22.46
N GLN A 8 24.73 10.42 -22.64
CA GLN A 8 24.53 9.39 -21.61
C GLN A 8 25.80 8.60 -21.31
N ARG A 9 26.57 8.19 -22.34
CA ARG A 9 27.86 7.53 -22.13
C ARG A 9 28.90 8.43 -21.47
N GLN A 10 28.92 9.74 -21.73
CA GLN A 10 29.83 10.68 -21.08
C GLN A 10 29.44 10.97 -19.61
N MET A 11 28.15 10.90 -19.27
CA MET A 11 27.68 11.03 -17.87
C MET A 11 28.12 9.84 -17.02
N CYS A 12 27.95 8.62 -17.53
CA CYS A 12 28.40 7.40 -16.83
C CYS A 12 29.92 7.29 -16.68
N ILE A 13 30.71 7.82 -17.66
CA ILE A 13 32.18 7.78 -17.61
C ILE A 13 32.77 8.91 -16.75
N ARG A 14 32.06 10.02 -16.55
CA ARG A 14 32.53 11.12 -15.71
C ARG A 14 32.40 10.83 -14.22
N ASP A 15 31.40 10.09 -13.77
CA ASP A 15 31.24 9.69 -12.38
C ASP A 15 32.34 8.74 -11.89
N SER A 16 32.91 7.91 -12.79
CA SER A 16 33.98 6.98 -12.44
C SER A 16 35.38 7.59 -12.40
N LYS A 17 35.58 8.84 -12.88
CA LYS A 17 36.88 9.49 -12.92
C LYS A 17 37.12 10.60 -11.89
N GLY A 18 36.14 10.91 -11.04
CA GLY A 18 36.19 12.03 -10.09
C GLY A 18 36.13 11.65 -8.62
N ALA A 19 36.27 10.39 -8.27
CA ALA A 19 36.27 9.98 -6.86
C ALA A 19 37.56 10.39 -6.19
N SER A 20 37.53 11.53 -5.49
CA SER A 20 38.51 11.81 -4.44
C SER A 20 38.38 10.71 -3.38
N SER A 21 39.50 10.29 -2.82
CA SER A 21 39.72 9.14 -1.92
C SER A 21 38.91 9.10 -0.62
N ASN A 22 37.81 9.88 -0.48
CA ASN A 22 36.92 9.95 0.68
C ASN A 22 35.44 9.87 0.33
N TRP A 23 35.07 9.62 -0.91
CA TRP A 23 33.70 9.27 -1.29
C TRP A 23 33.58 7.76 -1.32
N TYR A 24 32.89 7.20 -0.37
CA TYR A 24 32.34 5.83 -0.49
C TYR A 24 31.36 5.87 -1.67
N GLY A 25 31.85 5.51 -2.85
CA GLY A 25 31.10 5.59 -4.08
C GLY A 25 30.05 4.48 -4.12
N TYR A 26 28.82 4.81 -3.81
CA TYR A 26 27.70 3.90 -4.09
C TYR A 26 27.61 3.68 -5.58
N THR A 27 27.75 2.43 -6.03
CA THR A 27 27.56 2.05 -7.42
C THR A 27 26.17 1.45 -7.57
N HIS A 28 25.40 2.02 -8.48
CA HIS A 28 24.09 1.48 -8.84
C HIS A 28 24.12 1.05 -10.29
N GLY A 29 23.63 -0.15 -10.55
CA GLY A 29 23.67 -0.72 -11.90
C GLY A 29 22.45 -1.58 -12.18
N THR A 30 22.46 -2.12 -13.38
CA THR A 30 21.51 -3.14 -13.83
C THR A 30 22.30 -4.41 -14.08
N ASP A 31 21.82 -5.53 -13.58
CA ASP A 31 22.37 -6.84 -13.83
C ASP A 31 22.44 -7.05 -15.36
N PRO A 32 23.59 -7.51 -15.92
CA PRO A 32 23.70 -7.80 -17.37
C PRO A 32 22.63 -8.75 -17.90
N ASP A 33 22.13 -9.65 -17.07
CA ASP A 33 21.10 -10.62 -17.41
C ASP A 33 19.68 -10.16 -17.05
N PHE A 34 19.50 -8.87 -16.69
CA PHE A 34 18.20 -8.33 -16.37
C PHE A 34 17.26 -8.34 -17.56
N GLU A 35 16.10 -8.97 -17.37
CA GLU A 35 14.99 -8.95 -18.32
C GLU A 35 13.87 -8.03 -17.84
N GLY A 36 13.18 -7.37 -18.78
CA GLY A 36 12.01 -6.54 -18.44
C GLY A 36 10.92 -7.36 -17.72
N PRO A 37 10.20 -6.75 -16.77
CA PRO A 37 9.11 -7.42 -16.03
C PRO A 37 8.11 -8.06 -16.97
N SER A 38 7.70 -9.27 -16.69
CA SER A 38 6.74 -10.03 -17.48
C SER A 38 5.86 -10.91 -16.58
N THR A 39 4.57 -10.95 -16.91
CA THR A 39 3.55 -11.64 -16.10
C THR A 39 2.60 -12.39 -17.02
N TRP A 40 2.29 -13.63 -16.68
CA TRP A 40 1.17 -14.35 -17.29
C TRP A 40 -0.13 -13.91 -16.60
N ARG A 41 -1.14 -13.56 -17.42
CA ARG A 41 -2.47 -13.22 -16.93
C ARG A 41 -3.52 -14.11 -17.54
N GLY A 42 -4.39 -14.65 -16.69
CA GLY A 42 -5.60 -15.36 -17.07
C GLY A 42 -6.82 -14.62 -16.55
N ASN A 43 -7.85 -14.48 -17.39
CA ASN A 43 -9.12 -13.89 -17.03
C ASN A 43 -10.25 -14.84 -17.42
N LEU A 44 -11.22 -15.00 -16.51
CA LEU A 44 -12.48 -15.69 -16.77
C LEU A 44 -13.63 -14.79 -16.32
N LYS A 45 -14.53 -14.46 -17.23
CA LYS A 45 -15.69 -13.61 -16.95
C LYS A 45 -16.99 -14.31 -17.35
N LEU A 46 -18.00 -14.16 -16.50
CA LEU A 46 -19.37 -14.60 -16.74
C LEU A 46 -20.32 -13.41 -16.52
N ASP A 47 -21.05 -13.03 -17.55
CA ASP A 47 -22.13 -12.05 -17.46
C ASP A 47 -23.47 -12.75 -17.65
N MET A 48 -24.45 -12.44 -16.79
CA MET A 48 -25.75 -13.10 -16.75
C MET A 48 -26.86 -12.09 -16.51
N LEU A 49 -27.84 -12.07 -17.42
CA LEU A 49 -29.07 -11.29 -17.24
C LEU A 49 -30.17 -12.24 -16.72
N THR A 50 -30.71 -11.94 -15.56
CA THR A 50 -31.80 -12.72 -14.96
C THR A 50 -33.15 -12.37 -15.56
N ALA A 51 -34.13 -13.27 -15.49
CA ALA A 51 -35.50 -12.99 -15.93
C ALA A 51 -36.16 -11.82 -15.18
N SER A 52 -35.70 -11.53 -13.96
CA SER A 52 -36.14 -10.37 -13.15
C SER A 52 -35.39 -9.08 -13.48
N GLY A 53 -34.51 -9.08 -14.51
CA GLY A 53 -33.82 -7.88 -15.01
C GLY A 53 -32.62 -7.48 -14.18
N TYR A 54 -32.04 -8.36 -13.35
CA TYR A 54 -30.72 -8.14 -12.74
C TYR A 54 -29.64 -8.54 -13.72
N ASP A 55 -28.67 -7.65 -13.91
CA ASP A 55 -27.42 -7.93 -14.60
C ASP A 55 -26.36 -8.29 -13.56
N ILE A 56 -25.82 -9.51 -13.66
CA ILE A 56 -24.85 -10.07 -12.72
C ILE A 56 -23.56 -10.36 -13.46
N SER A 57 -22.44 -9.88 -12.97
CA SER A 57 -21.10 -10.15 -13.49
C SER A 57 -20.24 -10.83 -12.45
N LEU A 58 -19.57 -11.90 -12.85
CA LEU A 58 -18.56 -12.60 -12.06
C LEU A 58 -17.27 -12.59 -12.86
N GLU A 59 -16.16 -12.18 -12.24
CA GLU A 59 -14.87 -12.12 -12.91
C GLU A 59 -13.79 -12.67 -11.99
N TYR A 60 -12.97 -13.56 -12.53
CA TYR A 60 -11.79 -14.07 -11.87
C TYR A 60 -10.55 -13.76 -12.72
N ASN A 61 -9.57 -13.10 -12.09
CA ASN A 61 -8.26 -12.83 -12.67
C ASN A 61 -7.18 -13.57 -11.89
N ARG A 62 -6.21 -14.12 -12.60
CA ARG A 62 -5.02 -14.75 -12.03
C ARG A 62 -3.77 -14.17 -12.68
N ASP A 63 -2.85 -13.70 -11.85
CA ASP A 63 -1.53 -13.24 -12.26
C ASP A 63 -0.46 -14.22 -11.75
N THR A 64 0.52 -14.52 -12.60
CA THR A 64 1.71 -15.29 -12.23
C THR A 64 2.93 -14.55 -12.77
N VAL A 65 3.80 -14.13 -11.89
CA VAL A 65 5.04 -13.45 -12.24
C VAL A 65 5.96 -14.45 -12.94
N ARG A 66 6.47 -14.06 -14.11
CA ARG A 66 7.53 -14.76 -14.82
C ARG A 66 8.88 -14.12 -14.53
N LYS A 67 8.94 -12.82 -14.60
CA LYS A 67 10.07 -11.96 -14.25
C LYS A 67 9.53 -10.70 -13.60
N ASP A 68 10.11 -10.29 -12.50
CA ASP A 68 9.83 -9.00 -11.86
C ASP A 68 11.14 -8.40 -11.35
N VAL A 69 11.07 -7.19 -10.83
CA VAL A 69 12.21 -6.47 -10.30
C VAL A 69 12.55 -6.95 -8.91
N ASP A 70 13.82 -7.16 -8.67
CA ASP A 70 14.42 -7.32 -7.35
C ASP A 70 15.71 -6.49 -7.27
N PHE A 71 16.26 -6.34 -6.08
CA PHE A 71 17.49 -5.61 -5.85
C PHE A 71 18.48 -6.49 -5.09
N LYS A 72 19.72 -6.54 -5.59
CA LYS A 72 20.85 -7.19 -4.93
C LYS A 72 21.95 -6.19 -4.61
N ASP A 73 22.60 -6.39 -3.47
CA ASP A 73 23.84 -5.69 -3.14
C ASP A 73 25.05 -6.64 -3.32
N TYR A 74 25.83 -6.40 -4.35
CA TYR A 74 27.04 -7.21 -4.61
C TYR A 74 28.21 -6.91 -3.66
N SER A 75 28.08 -5.89 -2.81
CA SER A 75 28.99 -5.63 -1.68
C SER A 75 28.52 -6.26 -0.37
N TYR A 76 27.40 -7.00 -0.41
CA TYR A 76 26.86 -7.67 0.76
C TYR A 76 27.89 -8.54 1.44
N SER A 77 28.09 -8.32 2.74
CA SER A 77 28.89 -9.17 3.61
C SER A 77 28.28 -9.25 5.00
N GLU A 78 28.28 -10.43 5.56
CA GLU A 78 27.87 -10.65 6.93
C GLU A 78 29.01 -10.29 7.87
N ARG A 79 28.74 -9.40 8.85
CA ARG A 79 29.70 -8.99 9.88
C ARG A 79 29.60 -9.84 11.14
N SER A 80 28.39 -10.21 11.51
CA SER A 80 28.04 -11.03 12.66
C SER A 80 26.64 -11.62 12.48
N VAL A 81 26.23 -12.44 13.43
CA VAL A 81 24.90 -13.04 13.47
C VAL A 81 24.29 -12.75 14.84
N LEU A 82 23.04 -12.34 14.88
CA LEU A 82 22.27 -12.13 16.11
C LEU A 82 21.85 -13.47 16.73
N ALA A 83 21.35 -13.44 17.95
CA ALA A 83 20.98 -14.61 18.70
C ALA A 83 19.88 -15.48 18.05
N ASP A 84 19.00 -14.86 17.28
CA ASP A 84 17.95 -15.52 16.50
C ASP A 84 18.39 -16.01 15.10
N GLY A 85 19.68 -15.83 14.76
CA GLY A 85 20.25 -16.21 13.48
C GLY A 85 20.17 -15.11 12.40
N ARG A 86 19.69 -13.92 12.71
CA ARG A 86 19.68 -12.79 11.76
C ARG A 86 21.11 -12.34 11.47
N PRO A 87 21.53 -12.27 10.20
CA PRO A 87 22.82 -11.69 9.86
C PRO A 87 22.80 -10.17 10.04
N VAL A 88 23.87 -9.64 10.63
CA VAL A 88 24.19 -8.21 10.63
C VAL A 88 25.07 -7.95 9.41
N THR A 89 24.66 -7.08 8.54
CA THR A 89 25.30 -6.91 7.24
C THR A 89 26.07 -5.58 7.15
N SER A 90 27.01 -5.51 6.21
CA SER A 90 27.70 -4.27 5.88
C SER A 90 26.74 -3.28 5.21
N SER A 91 27.13 -2.00 5.23
CA SER A 91 26.42 -0.99 4.44
C SER A 91 26.46 -1.35 2.95
N ARG A 92 25.37 -1.05 2.26
CA ARG A 92 25.24 -1.22 0.81
C ARG A 92 26.16 -0.28 0.06
N GLU A 93 26.93 -0.81 -0.85
CA GLU A 93 27.82 -0.01 -1.70
C GLU A 93 27.58 -0.24 -3.19
N ASN A 94 27.17 -1.47 -3.57
CA ASN A 94 27.04 -1.87 -4.96
C ASN A 94 25.70 -2.56 -5.22
N THR A 95 24.62 -1.76 -5.32
CA THR A 95 23.28 -2.30 -5.52
C THR A 95 22.88 -2.34 -7.00
N TYR A 96 22.31 -3.46 -7.42
CA TYR A 96 21.89 -3.72 -8.81
C TYR A 96 20.43 -4.11 -8.88
N ILE A 97 19.77 -3.66 -9.96
CA ILE A 97 18.46 -4.17 -10.35
C ILE A 97 18.67 -5.54 -10.97
N THR A 98 17.99 -6.54 -10.47
CA THR A 98 17.98 -7.91 -10.96
C THR A 98 16.56 -8.44 -11.10
N ASN A 99 16.38 -9.70 -11.44
CA ASN A 99 15.07 -10.31 -11.57
C ASN A 99 14.75 -11.26 -10.42
N THR A 100 13.46 -11.33 -10.12
CA THR A 100 12.85 -12.40 -9.34
C THR A 100 11.75 -13.09 -10.13
N THR A 101 11.43 -14.33 -9.76
CA THR A 101 10.27 -15.07 -10.25
C THR A 101 9.17 -15.18 -9.19
N PHE A 102 9.39 -14.56 -8.03
CA PHE A 102 8.43 -14.57 -6.93
C PHE A 102 7.42 -13.45 -7.10
N GLY A 103 6.16 -13.75 -6.80
CA GLY A 103 5.06 -12.80 -6.88
C GLY A 103 3.89 -13.30 -7.71
N GLY A 104 2.89 -12.44 -7.85
CA GLY A 104 1.64 -12.74 -8.51
C GLY A 104 0.46 -12.72 -7.55
N GLY A 105 -0.73 -12.97 -8.06
CA GLY A 105 -1.93 -12.88 -7.25
C GLY A 105 -3.19 -13.30 -7.96
N TYR A 106 -4.31 -12.99 -7.34
CA TYR A 106 -5.63 -13.18 -7.94
C TYR A 106 -6.57 -12.03 -7.55
N SER A 107 -7.60 -11.83 -8.34
CA SER A 107 -8.77 -11.07 -7.94
C SER A 107 -10.05 -11.79 -8.36
N PHE A 108 -11.04 -11.76 -7.49
CA PHE A 108 -12.39 -12.17 -7.76
C PHE A 108 -13.32 -10.99 -7.57
N THR A 109 -14.07 -10.64 -8.61
CA THR A 109 -15.04 -9.53 -8.58
C THR A 109 -16.43 -10.06 -8.88
N THR A 110 -17.40 -9.68 -8.07
CA THR A 110 -18.83 -9.85 -8.37
C THR A 110 -19.50 -8.49 -8.41
N ALA A 111 -20.38 -8.28 -9.38
CA ALA A 111 -21.18 -7.08 -9.48
C ALA A 111 -22.62 -7.45 -9.81
N VAL A 112 -23.56 -6.67 -9.27
CA VAL A 112 -24.99 -6.79 -9.54
C VAL A 112 -25.53 -5.40 -9.79
N GLN A 113 -26.26 -5.22 -10.88
CA GLN A 113 -26.93 -3.96 -11.20
C GLN A 113 -28.34 -4.17 -11.69
N LYS A 114 -29.20 -3.15 -11.49
CA LYS A 114 -30.57 -3.11 -11.99
C LYS A 114 -31.10 -1.70 -12.07
N GLY A 115 -31.76 -1.39 -13.16
CA GLY A 115 -32.67 -0.24 -13.31
C GLY A 115 -34.11 -0.68 -13.04
N PHE A 116 -34.84 0.14 -12.29
CA PHE A 116 -36.25 -0.07 -11.97
C PHE A 116 -37.12 0.97 -12.71
N GLU A 117 -38.33 0.59 -13.08
CA GLU A 117 -39.26 1.48 -13.81
C GLU A 117 -39.63 2.74 -13.02
N ASN A 118 -39.48 2.75 -11.72
CA ASN A 118 -39.75 3.89 -10.84
C ASN A 118 -38.61 4.94 -10.79
N GLY A 119 -37.61 4.84 -11.67
CA GLY A 119 -36.48 5.77 -11.75
C GLY A 119 -35.33 5.48 -10.78
N VAL A 120 -35.39 4.35 -10.04
CA VAL A 120 -34.29 3.88 -9.19
C VAL A 120 -33.30 3.06 -10.01
N GLU A 121 -32.01 3.33 -9.86
CA GLU A 121 -30.93 2.50 -10.36
C GLU A 121 -30.06 2.05 -9.19
N PHE A 122 -29.63 0.81 -9.25
CA PHE A 122 -28.85 0.15 -8.21
C PHE A 122 -27.65 -0.54 -8.84
N TYR A 123 -26.48 -0.36 -8.22
CA TYR A 123 -25.26 -1.12 -8.50
C TYR A 123 -24.60 -1.51 -7.18
N PHE A 124 -24.22 -2.77 -7.07
CA PHE A 124 -23.38 -3.27 -5.99
C PHE A 124 -22.23 -4.07 -6.58
N GLY A 125 -20.99 -3.77 -6.15
CA GLY A 125 -19.78 -4.51 -6.52
C GLY A 125 -18.99 -4.92 -5.29
N TYR A 126 -18.45 -6.12 -5.33
CA TYR A 126 -17.50 -6.64 -4.35
C TYR A 126 -16.29 -7.21 -5.06
N THR A 127 -15.10 -6.84 -4.59
CA THR A 127 -13.83 -7.42 -5.04
C THR A 127 -13.08 -7.98 -3.83
N ASN A 128 -12.63 -9.22 -3.97
CA ASN A 128 -11.59 -9.83 -3.12
C ASN A 128 -10.34 -10.04 -3.95
N MET A 129 -9.18 -9.65 -3.42
CA MET A 129 -7.92 -9.83 -4.11
C MET A 129 -6.78 -10.17 -3.14
N GLU A 130 -5.82 -10.93 -3.63
CA GLU A 130 -4.51 -11.08 -3.01
C GLU A 130 -3.45 -10.84 -4.09
N GLN A 131 -2.52 -9.95 -3.79
CA GLN A 131 -1.36 -9.66 -4.63
C GLN A 131 -0.10 -9.75 -3.78
N ARG A 132 0.92 -10.42 -4.31
CA ARG A 132 2.24 -10.57 -3.68
C ARG A 132 3.32 -10.03 -4.59
N ASP A 133 4.26 -9.32 -4.01
CA ASP A 133 5.44 -8.78 -4.67
C ASP A 133 6.70 -8.97 -3.81
N VAL A 134 7.87 -8.76 -4.41
CA VAL A 134 9.16 -8.72 -3.72
C VAL A 134 9.55 -7.27 -3.45
N ALA A 135 9.42 -6.39 -4.44
CA ALA A 135 9.82 -5.00 -4.35
C ALA A 135 8.66 -4.07 -4.73
N ALA A 136 8.34 -3.13 -3.85
CA ALA A 136 7.22 -2.20 -4.06
C ALA A 136 7.50 -1.12 -5.12
N MET A 137 8.77 -0.90 -5.53
CA MET A 137 9.19 0.09 -6.54
C MET A 137 8.59 1.49 -6.33
N THR A 138 8.67 1.99 -5.11
CA THR A 138 8.04 3.26 -4.70
C THR A 138 8.81 4.51 -5.12
N SER A 139 10.02 4.36 -5.66
CA SER A 139 10.90 5.45 -6.04
C SER A 139 11.50 5.25 -7.41
N ALA A 140 11.72 6.36 -8.13
CA ALA A 140 12.54 6.38 -9.34
C ALA A 140 14.05 6.29 -9.06
N GLN A 141 14.45 6.44 -7.79
CA GLN A 141 15.85 6.31 -7.38
C GLN A 141 16.11 4.89 -6.89
N HIS A 142 17.11 4.25 -7.49
CA HIS A 142 17.54 2.89 -7.17
C HIS A 142 17.83 2.69 -5.68
N SER A 143 18.66 3.56 -5.10
CA SER A 143 19.04 3.52 -3.68
C SER A 143 17.85 3.64 -2.74
N SER A 144 16.83 4.42 -3.12
CA SER A 144 15.61 4.55 -2.33
C SER A 144 14.75 3.29 -2.41
N SER A 145 14.55 2.73 -3.61
CA SER A 145 13.78 1.48 -3.77
C SER A 145 14.42 0.31 -3.00
N TYR A 146 15.75 0.21 -3.02
CA TYR A 146 16.47 -0.76 -2.20
C TYR A 146 16.34 -0.49 -0.71
N GLY A 147 16.62 0.75 -0.27
CA GLY A 147 16.75 1.12 1.14
C GLY A 147 15.43 1.20 1.90
N TYR A 148 14.33 1.51 1.21
CA TYR A 148 13.00 1.59 1.82
C TYR A 148 12.22 0.27 1.76
N GLN A 149 12.87 -0.84 1.44
CA GLN A 149 12.26 -2.16 1.46
C GLN A 149 12.47 -2.82 2.81
N PRO A 150 11.42 -3.11 3.60
CA PRO A 150 11.55 -3.82 4.87
C PRO A 150 12.15 -5.21 4.67
N ARG A 151 13.20 -5.55 5.45
CA ARG A 151 13.97 -6.79 5.32
C ARG A 151 14.08 -7.51 6.66
N GLY A 152 14.09 -8.84 6.62
CA GLY A 152 14.30 -9.70 7.78
C GLY A 152 15.70 -10.33 7.75
N TYR A 153 15.89 -11.33 6.89
CA TYR A 153 17.12 -12.11 6.80
C TYR A 153 17.88 -11.80 5.49
N GLY A 154 18.97 -11.06 5.58
CA GLY A 154 19.93 -10.91 4.49
C GLY A 154 19.37 -10.33 3.18
N GLU A 155 19.97 -10.76 2.08
CA GLU A 155 19.68 -10.27 0.73
C GLU A 155 18.39 -10.83 0.11
N ILE A 156 17.99 -12.04 0.50
CA ILE A 156 16.82 -12.69 -0.10
C ILE A 156 15.55 -12.11 0.52
N VAL A 157 14.73 -11.47 -0.33
CA VAL A 157 13.44 -10.95 0.07
C VAL A 157 12.34 -11.88 -0.45
N PRO A 158 11.62 -12.58 0.42
CA PRO A 158 10.49 -13.40 -0.03
C PRO A 158 9.34 -12.53 -0.52
N ALA A 159 8.54 -13.07 -1.45
CA ALA A 159 7.30 -12.42 -1.83
C ALA A 159 6.35 -12.31 -0.63
N ALA A 160 5.89 -11.10 -0.36
CA ALA A 160 4.92 -10.78 0.67
C ALA A 160 3.68 -10.11 0.06
N ARG A 161 2.65 -9.89 0.86
CA ARG A 161 1.46 -9.12 0.44
C ARG A 161 1.92 -7.76 -0.08
N SER A 162 1.33 -7.33 -1.20
CA SER A 162 1.67 -6.03 -1.79
C SER A 162 1.18 -4.89 -0.90
N SER A 163 2.00 -3.87 -0.71
CA SER A 163 1.63 -2.66 0.02
C SER A 163 0.51 -1.85 -0.65
N PHE A 164 0.17 -2.15 -1.91
CA PHE A 164 -0.83 -1.43 -2.70
C PHE A 164 -2.14 -2.19 -2.86
N MET A 165 -2.32 -3.32 -2.21
CA MET A 165 -3.56 -4.08 -2.31
C MET A 165 -4.58 -3.66 -1.26
N ASN A 166 -5.85 -3.72 -1.64
CA ASN A 166 -6.96 -3.77 -0.69
C ASN A 166 -7.62 -5.14 -0.84
N GLU A 167 -7.47 -6.01 0.17
CA GLU A 167 -7.97 -7.39 0.11
C GLU A 167 -9.47 -7.45 -0.17
N HIS A 168 -10.22 -6.52 0.40
CA HIS A 168 -11.67 -6.41 0.22
C HIS A 168 -12.07 -5.00 -0.20
N LYS A 169 -12.92 -4.90 -1.23
CA LYS A 169 -13.51 -3.63 -1.65
C LYS A 169 -14.96 -3.80 -1.99
N PHE A 170 -15.82 -2.98 -1.38
CA PHE A 170 -17.25 -2.88 -1.64
C PHE A 170 -17.56 -1.54 -2.28
N VAL A 171 -18.42 -1.55 -3.29
CA VAL A 171 -18.93 -0.36 -3.96
C VAL A 171 -20.44 -0.46 -4.04
N LEU A 172 -21.14 0.56 -3.59
CA LEU A 172 -22.59 0.71 -3.71
C LEU A 172 -22.88 2.01 -4.44
N ALA A 173 -23.58 1.95 -5.55
CA ALA A 173 -24.13 3.14 -6.19
C ALA A 173 -25.65 3.01 -6.26
N LEU A 174 -26.32 4.09 -5.85
CA LEU A 174 -27.77 4.23 -5.93
C LEU A 174 -28.07 5.54 -6.65
N SER A 175 -28.97 5.54 -7.60
CA SER A 175 -29.52 6.76 -8.14
C SER A 175 -31.04 6.69 -8.17
N TYR A 176 -31.65 7.86 -8.03
CA TYR A 176 -33.09 8.03 -8.14
C TYR A 176 -33.38 9.28 -8.97
N THR A 177 -34.03 9.08 -10.11
CA THR A 177 -34.44 10.15 -11.01
C THR A 177 -35.92 10.35 -10.90
N THR A 178 -36.34 11.60 -10.68
CA THR A 178 -37.73 12.02 -10.60
C THR A 178 -37.88 13.43 -11.15
N GLN A 179 -39.10 13.88 -11.37
CA GLN A 179 -39.41 15.21 -11.86
C GLN A 179 -39.94 16.07 -10.71
N ILE A 180 -39.10 16.98 -10.19
CA ILE A 180 -39.47 17.90 -9.10
C ILE A 180 -39.83 19.29 -9.65
N ILE A 181 -39.16 19.74 -10.71
CA ILE A 181 -39.34 21.06 -11.31
C ILE A 181 -39.96 20.88 -12.70
N GLY A 182 -41.29 20.89 -12.76
CA GLY A 182 -42.02 20.61 -14.00
C GLY A 182 -41.63 19.27 -14.61
N ASP A 183 -41.46 19.21 -15.93
CA ASP A 183 -41.04 18.01 -16.66
C ASP A 183 -39.48 17.83 -16.71
N ASN A 184 -38.78 18.45 -15.78
CA ASN A 184 -37.31 18.39 -15.72
C ASN A 184 -36.83 17.36 -14.73
N ASP A 185 -35.81 16.62 -15.13
CA ASP A 185 -35.26 15.52 -14.31
C ASP A 185 -34.43 16.08 -13.18
N THR A 186 -34.72 15.59 -11.96
CA THR A 186 -33.89 15.72 -10.76
C THR A 186 -33.36 14.35 -10.41
N THR A 187 -32.03 14.21 -10.38
CA THR A 187 -31.37 12.94 -10.04
C THR A 187 -30.62 13.09 -8.73
N PHE A 188 -30.91 12.20 -7.79
CA PHE A 188 -30.14 11.99 -6.55
C PHE A 188 -29.25 10.78 -6.74
N SER A 189 -27.94 10.93 -6.56
CA SER A 189 -26.98 9.85 -6.70
C SER A 189 -26.14 9.72 -5.43
N LEU A 190 -26.03 8.51 -4.91
CA LEU A 190 -25.25 8.17 -3.75
C LEU A 190 -24.21 7.11 -4.13
N LEU A 191 -22.94 7.38 -3.83
CA LEU A 191 -21.84 6.44 -4.02
C LEU A 191 -21.22 6.11 -2.67
N GLY A 192 -21.31 4.87 -2.27
CA GLY A 192 -20.62 4.31 -1.09
C GLY A 192 -19.45 3.44 -1.49
N ILE A 193 -18.29 3.66 -0.87
CA ILE A 193 -17.11 2.81 -1.02
C ILE A 193 -16.66 2.38 0.38
N ARG A 194 -16.42 1.08 0.56
CA ARG A 194 -15.80 0.51 1.75
C ARG A 194 -14.68 -0.43 1.31
N LYS A 195 -13.47 -0.25 1.85
CA LYS A 195 -12.32 -1.09 1.51
C LYS A 195 -11.52 -1.45 2.75
N SER A 196 -10.86 -2.62 2.74
CA SER A 196 -9.84 -2.95 3.73
C SER A 196 -8.68 -1.97 3.62
N GLY A 197 -7.98 -1.74 4.72
CA GLY A 197 -6.72 -1.00 4.69
C GLY A 197 -5.66 -1.73 3.87
N GLU A 198 -4.65 -1.00 3.46
CA GLU A 198 -3.47 -1.56 2.79
C GLU A 198 -2.59 -2.27 3.82
N PRO A 199 -1.89 -3.37 3.43
CA PRO A 199 -0.96 -4.03 4.32
C PRO A 199 0.23 -3.15 4.69
N HIS A 200 0.71 -3.29 5.92
CA HIS A 200 1.91 -2.62 6.39
C HIS A 200 2.83 -3.56 7.16
N SER A 201 4.11 -3.17 7.25
CA SER A 201 5.16 -3.91 7.94
C SER A 201 5.38 -3.36 9.33
N ILE A 202 5.70 -4.25 10.27
CA ILE A 202 6.16 -3.90 11.61
C ILE A 202 7.69 -3.98 11.61
N THR A 203 8.34 -2.89 11.93
CA THR A 203 9.79 -2.76 11.92
C THR A 203 10.31 -2.25 13.25
N PHE A 204 11.60 -2.38 13.43
CA PHE A 204 12.30 -1.70 14.51
C PHE A 204 12.42 -0.20 14.23
N GLY A 205 12.29 0.64 15.24
CA GLY A 205 12.80 2.01 15.27
C GLY A 205 14.26 1.99 15.77
N GLY A 206 15.13 2.81 15.17
CA GLY A 206 16.55 2.88 15.55
C GLY A 206 17.49 2.13 14.62
N ASP A 207 18.51 1.48 15.18
CA ASP A 207 19.64 0.92 14.45
C ASP A 207 19.25 -0.12 13.40
N SER A 208 20.01 -0.13 12.29
CA SER A 208 19.79 -1.03 11.16
C SER A 208 20.78 -2.20 11.16
N PHE A 209 20.25 -3.43 11.08
CA PHE A 209 21.03 -4.66 10.94
C PHE A 209 21.20 -5.08 9.48
N ASN A 210 20.39 -4.59 8.58
CA ASN A 210 20.30 -5.04 7.19
C ASN A 210 21.25 -4.30 6.22
N GLY A 211 22.10 -3.43 6.74
CA GLY A 211 23.04 -2.64 5.93
C GLY A 211 22.39 -1.69 4.91
N SER A 212 21.08 -1.51 4.96
CA SER A 212 20.37 -0.64 4.00
C SER A 212 20.74 0.84 4.15
N GLY A 213 21.36 1.22 5.27
CA GLY A 213 21.66 2.59 5.64
C GLY A 213 20.39 3.43 5.86
N ARG A 214 19.28 2.77 6.16
CA ARG A 214 17.99 3.37 6.46
C ARG A 214 17.44 2.79 7.74
N ASP A 215 17.41 3.59 8.80
CA ASP A 215 16.81 3.21 10.07
C ASP A 215 15.30 2.98 9.90
N GLY A 216 14.76 2.03 10.66
CA GLY A 216 13.35 1.74 10.67
C GLY A 216 12.85 0.88 9.49
N TYR A 217 13.73 0.12 8.83
CA TYR A 217 13.36 -0.83 7.75
C TYR A 217 13.81 -2.26 8.03
N ASP A 218 14.30 -2.55 9.24
CA ASP A 218 14.47 -3.91 9.72
C ASP A 218 13.16 -4.46 10.26
N LEU A 219 12.68 -5.57 9.69
CA LEU A 219 11.50 -6.27 10.19
C LEU A 219 11.73 -6.68 11.65
N ALA A 220 10.76 -6.38 12.53
CA ALA A 220 10.92 -6.59 13.95
C ALA A 220 10.96 -8.09 14.33
N TYR A 221 11.83 -8.45 15.24
CA TYR A 221 11.70 -9.69 16.00
C TYR A 221 10.60 -9.49 17.05
N ILE A 222 9.67 -10.42 17.14
CA ILE A 222 8.54 -10.36 18.08
C ILE A 222 8.85 -11.20 19.31
N PRO A 223 9.02 -10.59 20.50
CA PRO A 223 9.34 -11.34 21.70
C PRO A 223 8.24 -12.34 22.09
N THR A 224 8.64 -13.48 22.62
CA THR A 224 7.74 -14.50 23.17
C THR A 224 7.17 -14.13 24.54
N GLY A 225 7.84 -13.23 25.25
CA GLY A 225 7.49 -12.77 26.60
C GLY A 225 8.60 -11.92 27.21
N VAL A 226 8.39 -11.47 28.43
CA VAL A 226 9.35 -10.62 29.17
C VAL A 226 10.68 -11.32 29.45
N ASN A 227 10.75 -12.65 29.36
CA ASN A 227 11.95 -13.47 29.56
C ASN A 227 12.46 -14.10 28.24
N ASP A 228 12.17 -13.51 27.10
CA ASP A 228 12.64 -13.99 25.81
C ASP A 228 14.18 -14.04 25.77
N PRO A 229 14.82 -15.20 25.42
CA PRO A 229 16.26 -15.34 25.42
C PRO A 229 16.99 -14.48 24.39
N ASN A 230 16.28 -14.03 23.33
CA ASN A 230 16.85 -13.22 22.25
C ASN A 230 16.75 -11.71 22.50
N VAL A 231 16.21 -11.29 23.65
CA VAL A 231 15.89 -9.89 23.94
C VAL A 231 16.43 -9.47 25.30
N VAL A 232 16.86 -8.23 25.39
CA VAL A 232 17.12 -7.50 26.65
C VAL A 232 16.28 -6.24 26.63
N PHE A 233 15.35 -6.11 27.56
CA PHE A 233 14.56 -4.88 27.71
C PHE A 233 15.29 -3.87 28.59
N ALA A 234 15.17 -2.59 28.26
CA ALA A 234 15.79 -1.50 29.03
C ALA A 234 15.26 -1.44 30.48
N SER A 235 14.00 -1.83 30.69
CA SER A 235 13.39 -1.93 32.03
C SER A 235 12.24 -2.95 32.04
N ALA A 236 11.75 -3.30 33.24
CA ALA A 236 10.55 -4.12 33.38
C ALA A 236 9.28 -3.44 32.83
N ASP A 237 9.22 -2.12 32.90
CA ASP A 237 8.09 -1.34 32.39
C ASP A 237 8.08 -1.41 30.86
N VAL A 238 9.23 -1.20 30.21
CA VAL A 238 9.38 -1.37 28.74
C VAL A 238 8.99 -2.80 28.31
N ALA A 239 9.42 -3.83 29.06
CA ALA A 239 9.04 -5.19 28.75
C ALA A 239 7.51 -5.40 28.77
N ASN A 240 6.84 -4.84 29.79
CA ASN A 240 5.39 -4.92 29.91
C ASN A 240 4.66 -4.14 28.81
N GLU A 241 5.11 -2.95 28.45
CA GLU A 241 4.55 -2.12 27.39
C GLU A 241 4.70 -2.82 26.02
N VAL A 242 5.88 -3.34 25.69
CA VAL A 242 6.12 -4.08 24.46
C VAL A 242 5.22 -5.32 24.38
N MET A 243 5.11 -6.10 25.48
CA MET A 243 4.25 -7.27 25.49
C MET A 243 2.76 -6.92 25.42
N ALA A 244 2.33 -5.82 26.02
CA ALA A 244 0.97 -5.31 25.87
C ALA A 244 0.69 -4.95 24.41
N PHE A 245 1.61 -4.24 23.74
CA PHE A 245 1.52 -3.92 22.31
C PHE A 245 1.45 -5.20 21.45
N VAL A 246 2.37 -6.14 21.62
CA VAL A 246 2.41 -7.40 20.87
C VAL A 246 1.08 -8.15 21.00
N ASN A 247 0.53 -8.24 22.22
CA ASN A 247 -0.70 -8.97 22.48
C ASN A 247 -1.97 -8.21 22.05
N SER A 248 -1.87 -6.92 21.81
CA SER A 248 -3.01 -6.10 21.35
C SER A 248 -3.41 -6.36 19.90
N LYS A 249 -2.48 -6.91 19.09
CA LYS A 249 -2.67 -7.11 17.64
C LYS A 249 -2.39 -8.57 17.26
N GLY A 250 -3.43 -9.29 16.85
CA GLY A 250 -3.30 -10.70 16.44
C GLY A 250 -2.33 -10.91 15.28
N CYS A 251 -2.19 -9.94 14.38
CA CYS A 251 -1.23 -9.99 13.26
C CYS A 251 0.23 -9.94 13.73
N ILE A 252 0.51 -9.43 14.93
CA ILE A 252 1.85 -9.38 15.52
C ILE A 252 2.08 -10.61 16.40
N SER A 253 1.18 -10.88 17.35
CA SER A 253 1.34 -11.98 18.33
C SER A 253 1.44 -13.37 17.69
N ALA A 254 0.90 -13.55 16.49
CA ALA A 254 1.04 -14.80 15.73
C ALA A 254 2.50 -15.14 15.34
N TYR A 255 3.40 -14.15 15.40
CA TYR A 255 4.82 -14.31 15.04
C TYR A 255 5.76 -14.26 16.25
N ALA A 256 5.24 -14.45 17.47
CA ALA A 256 6.06 -14.50 18.67
C ALA A 256 7.22 -15.52 18.55
N GLY A 257 8.43 -15.10 18.85
CA GLY A 257 9.67 -15.89 18.72
C GLY A 257 10.31 -15.86 17.33
N THR A 258 9.81 -15.04 16.41
CA THR A 258 10.33 -14.95 15.04
C THR A 258 10.39 -13.51 14.55
N ILE A 259 11.09 -13.27 13.44
CA ILE A 259 11.00 -12.02 12.70
C ILE A 259 9.67 -12.00 11.94
N ILE A 260 8.88 -10.96 12.18
CA ILE A 260 7.58 -10.79 11.50
C ILE A 260 7.78 -10.59 9.99
N PRO A 261 7.02 -11.29 9.12
CA PRO A 261 7.13 -11.06 7.68
C PRO A 261 6.67 -9.66 7.27
N ARG A 262 7.13 -9.23 6.09
CA ARG A 262 6.72 -7.95 5.49
C ARG A 262 5.21 -7.93 5.23
N ASN A 263 4.58 -6.76 5.48
CA ASN A 263 3.18 -6.51 5.17
C ASN A 263 2.19 -7.49 5.83
N THR A 264 2.45 -7.84 7.09
CA THR A 264 1.63 -8.81 7.85
C THR A 264 0.38 -8.19 8.44
N CYS A 265 0.43 -6.93 8.86
CA CYS A 265 -0.70 -6.21 9.45
C CYS A 265 -1.41 -5.34 8.42
N ASP A 266 -2.68 -5.07 8.65
CA ASP A 266 -3.50 -4.21 7.79
C ASP A 266 -3.79 -2.88 8.48
N ASN A 267 -3.80 -1.81 7.69
CA ASN A 267 -4.33 -0.52 8.09
C ASN A 267 -5.84 -0.63 8.38
N PRO A 268 -6.43 0.31 9.12
CA PRO A 268 -7.87 0.30 9.37
C PRO A 268 -8.70 0.35 8.10
N TRP A 269 -9.90 -0.25 8.16
CA TRP A 269 -10.87 -0.16 7.09
C TRP A 269 -11.25 1.28 6.80
N GLN A 270 -11.27 1.64 5.53
CA GLN A 270 -11.64 2.95 5.03
C GLN A 270 -13.02 2.94 4.40
N GLY A 271 -13.77 4.03 4.56
CA GLY A 271 -15.10 4.14 3.95
C GLY A 271 -15.48 5.58 3.67
N ARG A 272 -16.12 5.80 2.51
CA ARG A 272 -16.61 7.10 2.07
C ARG A 272 -17.99 6.96 1.45
N ILE A 273 -18.83 7.97 1.68
CA ILE A 273 -20.13 8.12 1.02
C ILE A 273 -20.14 9.50 0.38
N ASP A 274 -20.45 9.55 -0.92
CA ASP A 274 -20.58 10.78 -1.69
C ASP A 274 -22.04 10.94 -2.14
N LEU A 275 -22.55 12.16 -2.11
CA LEU A 275 -23.88 12.51 -2.59
C LEU A 275 -23.76 13.52 -3.73
N ARG A 276 -24.47 13.26 -4.83
CA ARG A 276 -24.67 14.22 -5.92
C ARG A 276 -26.17 14.46 -6.14
N ILE A 277 -26.54 15.70 -6.28
CA ILE A 277 -27.87 16.11 -6.73
C ILE A 277 -27.70 16.84 -8.05
N THR A 278 -28.39 16.38 -9.09
CA THR A 278 -28.37 16.99 -10.43
C THR A 278 -29.78 17.45 -10.81
N GLN A 279 -29.90 18.69 -11.27
CA GLN A 279 -31.12 19.24 -11.81
C GLN A 279 -30.94 19.62 -13.28
N GLU A 280 -31.67 18.97 -14.14
CA GLU A 280 -31.79 19.39 -15.53
C GLU A 280 -32.91 20.44 -15.70
N ILE A 281 -32.71 21.41 -16.57
CA ILE A 281 -33.73 22.40 -16.99
C ILE A 281 -33.69 22.47 -18.50
N LYS A 282 -34.78 22.08 -19.17
CA LYS A 282 -34.94 22.16 -20.60
C LYS A 282 -35.14 23.62 -21.03
N LEU A 283 -34.39 24.05 -22.02
CA LEU A 283 -34.44 25.43 -22.54
C LEU A 283 -35.11 25.43 -23.92
N GLY A 284 -36.45 25.39 -23.93
CA GLY A 284 -37.24 25.27 -25.16
C GLY A 284 -37.21 23.86 -25.77
N ASP A 285 -37.68 23.75 -27.01
CA ASP A 285 -37.90 22.48 -27.71
C ASP A 285 -36.69 21.99 -28.55
N ASN A 286 -35.58 22.73 -28.54
CA ASN A 286 -34.43 22.50 -29.44
C ASN A 286 -33.38 21.50 -28.82
N GLY A 287 -33.72 20.81 -27.77
CA GLY A 287 -32.80 19.87 -27.10
C GLY A 287 -31.77 20.53 -26.17
N HIS A 288 -31.73 21.86 -26.12
CA HIS A 288 -30.86 22.59 -25.21
C HIS A 288 -31.28 22.43 -23.75
N LYS A 289 -30.33 22.21 -22.87
CA LYS A 289 -30.60 22.12 -21.45
C LYS A 289 -29.47 22.69 -20.57
N LEU A 290 -29.88 23.23 -19.44
CA LEU A 290 -29.00 23.63 -18.36
C LEU A 290 -28.97 22.53 -17.32
N VAL A 291 -27.78 22.15 -16.85
CA VAL A 291 -27.60 21.12 -15.86
C VAL A 291 -26.84 21.70 -14.68
N GLY A 292 -27.55 21.89 -13.57
CA GLY A 292 -26.95 22.26 -12.31
C GLY A 292 -26.61 21.00 -11.51
N TYR A 293 -25.48 20.99 -10.79
CA TYR A 293 -25.16 19.93 -9.86
C TYR A 293 -24.62 20.45 -8.53
N PHE A 294 -24.90 19.69 -7.49
CA PHE A 294 -24.45 19.91 -6.14
C PHE A 294 -23.85 18.60 -5.63
N ASP A 295 -22.55 18.62 -5.28
CA ASP A 295 -21.80 17.46 -4.80
C ASP A 295 -21.42 17.65 -3.36
N ILE A 296 -21.62 16.63 -2.54
CA ILE A 296 -21.02 16.48 -1.23
C ILE A 296 -20.12 15.25 -1.30
N GLN A 297 -18.82 15.46 -1.29
CA GLN A 297 -17.84 14.37 -1.15
C GLN A 297 -17.62 14.10 0.33
N ASN A 298 -17.49 12.83 0.68
CA ASN A 298 -17.33 12.36 2.04
C ASN A 298 -18.42 12.87 3.01
N LEU A 299 -19.67 12.69 2.60
CA LEU A 299 -20.86 13.00 3.40
C LEU A 299 -20.77 12.41 4.82
N TYR A 300 -20.12 11.24 4.95
CA TYR A 300 -19.96 10.56 6.23
C TYR A 300 -19.11 11.38 7.22
N ASN A 301 -18.08 12.07 6.74
CA ASN A 301 -17.27 12.98 7.53
C ASN A 301 -18.00 14.30 7.81
N LEU A 302 -18.80 14.81 6.86
CA LEU A 302 -19.64 16.00 7.09
C LEU A 302 -20.64 15.80 8.23
N LEU A 303 -21.23 14.59 8.34
CA LEU A 303 -22.19 14.25 9.38
C LEU A 303 -21.55 13.90 10.72
N SER A 304 -20.30 13.46 10.72
CA SER A 304 -19.57 13.05 11.94
C SER A 304 -18.06 13.18 11.75
N ASN A 305 -17.44 14.09 12.51
CA ASN A 305 -16.00 14.36 12.47
C ASN A 305 -15.11 13.16 12.80
N SER A 306 -15.67 12.10 13.36
CA SER A 306 -14.95 10.86 13.72
C SER A 306 -15.07 9.76 12.66
N ARG A 307 -15.70 10.03 11.53
CA ARG A 307 -16.00 9.04 10.47
C ARG A 307 -15.52 9.53 9.11
N GLY A 308 -15.45 8.60 8.16
CA GLY A 308 -15.02 8.92 6.79
C GLY A 308 -13.53 9.30 6.70
N TRP A 309 -12.72 8.89 7.67
CA TRP A 309 -11.28 9.09 7.65
C TRP A 309 -10.59 7.94 6.92
N ALA A 310 -9.58 8.27 6.13
CA ALA A 310 -8.59 7.34 5.63
C ALA A 310 -7.39 7.39 6.60
N GLN A 311 -7.15 6.29 7.28
CA GLN A 311 -6.05 6.13 8.22
C GLN A 311 -5.06 5.12 7.66
N GLU A 312 -3.81 5.50 7.56
CA GLU A 312 -2.76 4.64 7.03
C GLU A 312 -1.43 4.90 7.72
N VAL A 313 -0.65 3.85 7.90
CA VAL A 313 0.73 3.95 8.37
C VAL A 313 1.58 4.59 7.27
N ASN A 314 2.39 5.58 7.65
CA ASN A 314 3.23 6.31 6.72
C ASN A 314 4.18 5.37 5.97
N TYR A 315 4.16 5.43 4.64
CA TYR A 315 4.93 4.54 3.75
C TYR A 315 4.71 3.04 4.01
N ASN A 316 3.58 2.64 4.62
CA ASN A 316 3.25 1.26 4.99
C ASN A 316 4.32 0.57 5.88
N VAL A 317 5.00 1.35 6.74
CA VAL A 317 6.01 0.88 7.69
C VAL A 317 5.74 1.47 9.07
N SER A 318 5.42 0.60 10.04
CA SER A 318 5.25 0.98 11.45
C SER A 318 6.52 0.64 12.22
N ARG A 319 7.23 1.66 12.70
CA ARG A 319 8.43 1.56 13.53
C ARG A 319 8.04 1.37 15.00
N ALA A 320 7.34 0.26 15.26
CA ALA A 320 6.61 0.09 16.51
C ALA A 320 7.46 -0.32 17.71
N ILE A 321 8.63 -0.91 17.50
CA ILE A 321 9.51 -1.40 18.58
C ILE A 321 10.86 -0.70 18.46
N ASP A 322 11.20 0.12 19.46
CA ASP A 322 12.46 0.85 19.46
C ASP A 322 13.60 -0.02 20.00
N ILE A 323 14.76 0.06 19.34
CA ILE A 323 15.97 -0.68 19.71
C ILE A 323 17.19 0.23 19.73
N ASP A 324 18.13 -0.11 20.62
CA ASP A 324 19.46 0.49 20.72
C ASP A 324 20.56 -0.47 20.20
N GLY A 325 20.24 -1.28 19.19
CA GLY A 325 21.14 -2.24 18.58
C GLY A 325 21.05 -3.63 19.22
N ALA A 326 22.20 -4.29 19.34
CA ALA A 326 22.32 -5.62 19.96
C ALA A 326 23.49 -5.67 20.95
N ASP A 327 23.37 -6.54 21.96
CA ASP A 327 24.46 -6.80 22.93
C ASP A 327 25.56 -7.73 22.35
N SER A 328 26.59 -7.96 23.12
CA SER A 328 27.71 -8.82 22.72
C SER A 328 27.35 -10.29 22.48
N SER A 329 26.18 -10.73 22.95
CA SER A 329 25.61 -12.06 22.70
C SER A 329 24.65 -12.10 21.52
N GLY A 330 24.46 -10.97 20.83
CA GLY A 330 23.56 -10.83 19.68
C GLY A 330 22.09 -10.68 20.05
N ARG A 331 21.74 -10.36 21.30
CA ARG A 331 20.36 -10.14 21.73
C ARG A 331 19.93 -8.72 21.42
N TYR A 332 18.70 -8.54 20.99
CA TYR A 332 18.11 -7.22 20.72
C TYR A 332 18.00 -6.38 21.99
N LEU A 333 18.50 -5.16 21.98
CA LEU A 333 18.35 -4.19 23.06
C LEU A 333 17.10 -3.37 22.83
N ILE A 334 15.96 -3.80 23.37
CA ILE A 334 14.69 -3.09 23.20
C ILE A 334 14.59 -1.96 24.23
N SER A 335 14.50 -0.72 23.75
CA SER A 335 14.46 0.49 24.55
C SER A 335 13.05 1.08 24.71
N GLY A 336 12.09 0.72 23.84
CA GLY A 336 10.73 1.25 23.93
C GLY A 336 9.77 0.59 22.97
N VAL A 337 8.54 1.08 23.02
CA VAL A 337 7.51 0.79 22.02
C VAL A 337 6.75 2.08 21.70
N ASP A 338 6.57 2.35 20.42
CA ASP A 338 5.64 3.40 19.98
C ASP A 338 4.21 2.85 20.06
N THR A 339 3.52 3.21 21.15
CA THR A 339 2.12 2.84 21.38
C THR A 339 1.14 3.81 20.73
N ASP A 340 1.64 4.98 20.32
CA ASP A 340 0.86 5.84 19.46
C ASP A 340 0.65 5.09 18.15
N ASP A 341 -0.54 4.51 18.00
CA ASP A 341 -1.06 4.11 16.71
C ASP A 341 -1.13 5.38 15.84
N SER A 342 0.05 5.94 15.52
CA SER A 342 0.20 7.11 14.68
C SER A 342 -0.12 6.73 13.24
N TYR A 343 -1.36 6.30 13.04
CA TYR A 343 -1.96 6.24 11.74
C TYR A 343 -2.09 7.68 11.25
N PHE A 344 -1.23 8.04 10.34
CA PHE A 344 -1.27 9.36 9.74
C PHE A 344 -2.56 9.51 8.97
N TYR A 345 -3.35 10.53 9.33
CA TYR A 345 -4.49 10.91 8.53
C TYR A 345 -3.98 11.39 7.18
N SER A 346 -4.36 10.73 6.11
CA SER A 346 -4.07 11.21 4.75
C SER A 346 -4.92 12.45 4.45
N THR A 347 -4.54 13.56 5.04
CA THR A 347 -5.17 14.87 4.78
C THR A 347 -4.71 15.45 3.44
N ALA A 348 -3.52 15.05 2.98
CA ALA A 348 -2.90 15.61 1.77
C ALA A 348 -3.72 15.40 0.50
N ASN A 349 -4.53 14.35 0.41
CA ASN A 349 -5.33 14.01 -0.76
C ASN A 349 -6.83 14.31 -0.60
N GLY A 350 -7.23 15.03 0.44
CA GLY A 350 -8.65 15.32 0.73
C GLY A 350 -9.51 14.09 1.04
N GLN A 351 -8.91 12.91 1.20
CA GLN A 351 -9.64 11.65 1.41
C GLN A 351 -10.36 11.61 2.77
N SER A 352 -9.84 12.34 3.76
CA SER A 352 -10.36 12.38 5.12
C SER A 352 -11.22 13.62 5.41
N MET A 353 -11.42 14.49 4.43
CA MET A 353 -12.19 15.72 4.58
C MET A 353 -13.41 15.71 3.65
N TRP A 354 -14.50 16.33 4.10
CA TRP A 354 -15.63 16.58 3.23
C TRP A 354 -15.37 17.79 2.32
N GLN A 355 -15.98 17.78 1.14
CA GLN A 355 -15.95 18.88 0.18
C GLN A 355 -17.33 19.08 -0.42
N ILE A 356 -17.70 20.32 -0.63
CA ILE A 356 -18.94 20.69 -1.33
C ILE A 356 -18.57 21.43 -2.62
N ASN A 357 -19.12 20.95 -3.73
CA ASN A 357 -18.92 21.55 -5.05
C ASN A 357 -20.26 21.89 -5.68
N PHE A 358 -20.29 23.01 -6.38
CA PHE A 358 -21.41 23.42 -7.23
C PHE A 358 -20.90 23.56 -8.65
N GLY A 359 -21.72 23.18 -9.61
CA GLY A 359 -21.40 23.41 -11.00
C GLY A 359 -22.63 23.58 -11.84
N LEU A 360 -22.41 24.22 -12.99
CA LEU A 360 -23.41 24.48 -14.01
C LEU A 360 -22.84 24.09 -15.36
N ALA A 361 -23.59 23.30 -16.11
CA ALA A 361 -23.23 22.89 -17.46
C ALA A 361 -24.38 23.22 -18.42
N TYR A 362 -24.04 23.76 -19.58
CA TYR A 362 -24.98 23.95 -20.71
C TYR A 362 -24.71 22.81 -21.71
N ARG A 363 -25.78 22.11 -22.09
CA ARG A 363 -25.78 21.06 -23.12
C ARG A 363 -26.63 21.51 -24.30
N PHE A 364 -26.12 21.34 -25.49
CA PHE A 364 -26.73 21.71 -26.75
C PHE A 364 -26.70 20.57 -27.75
#